data_3d995a7b5c3c513b26b946292b8c71eb
#
_entry.id   3d995a7b5c3c513b26b946292b8c71eb
#
_cell.length_a   1.000
_cell.length_b   1.000
_cell.length_c   1.000
_cell.angle_alpha   90.00
_cell.angle_beta   90.00
_cell.angle_gamma   90.00
#
_symmetry.space_group_name_H-M   'P 1'
#
loop_
_entity.id
_entity.type
_entity.pdbx_description
1 polymer ?
#
loop_
_entity_poly.entity_id
_entity_poly.type
_entity_poly.pdbx_seq_one_letter_code
_entity_poly.pdbx_strand_id
1 'polypeptide(L)'
;MKKILIILLSFLFLTNFANSESRFGELTEMRDEKMRGKDGQWVRPHPGPFIWNHIEKEKGKFTWEEVDKYVVYAQENNQTILATIWPHANWEQKSCKRKKARSPFGKRFTKYLSKPCSMDDYKTFLLKLVDRY
;
A
#
# COMPACT_ATOMS: atom_id res chain seq x y z
N MET A 1 -33.50 41.38 -19.92
CA MET A 1 -32.91 40.10 -20.31
C MET A 1 -31.41 40.01 -20.04
N LYS A 2 -30.57 41.06 -20.16
CA LYS A 2 -29.11 41.01 -19.89
C LYS A 2 -28.73 40.73 -18.43
N LYS A 3 -29.51 41.13 -17.45
CA LYS A 3 -29.23 40.95 -16.00
C LYS A 3 -29.43 39.50 -15.52
N ILE A 4 -30.29 38.72 -16.14
CA ILE A 4 -30.55 37.32 -15.81
C ILE A 4 -29.38 36.43 -16.29
N LEU A 5 -28.74 36.78 -17.40
CA LEU A 5 -27.62 36.03 -17.95
C LEU A 5 -26.37 36.11 -17.07
N ILE A 6 -26.14 37.26 -16.44
CA ILE A 6 -24.98 37.45 -15.52
C ILE A 6 -25.13 36.62 -14.25
N ILE A 7 -26.34 36.46 -13.72
CA ILE A 7 -26.60 35.66 -12.51
C ILE A 7 -26.44 34.17 -12.83
N LEU A 8 -26.82 33.70 -14.01
CA LEU A 8 -26.62 32.31 -14.43
C LEU A 8 -25.13 31.98 -14.66
N LEU A 9 -24.34 32.92 -15.19
CA LEU A 9 -22.90 32.72 -15.35
C LEU A 9 -22.15 32.68 -13.99
N SER A 10 -22.57 33.48 -13.01
CA SER A 10 -21.95 33.46 -11.67
C SER A 10 -22.25 32.17 -10.90
N PHE A 11 -23.36 31.50 -11.16
CA PHE A 11 -23.68 30.21 -10.55
C PHE A 11 -22.85 29.05 -11.13
N LEU A 12 -22.41 29.15 -12.37
CA LEU A 12 -21.53 28.14 -13.01
C LEU A 12 -20.09 28.14 -12.47
N PHE A 13 -19.65 29.24 -11.84
CA PHE A 13 -18.31 29.33 -11.25
C PHE A 13 -18.24 28.89 -9.78
N LEU A 14 -19.36 28.58 -9.13
CA LEU A 14 -19.41 28.19 -7.71
C LEU A 14 -19.37 26.67 -7.48
N THR A 15 -19.26 25.86 -8.53
CA THR A 15 -19.19 24.39 -8.39
C THR A 15 -17.79 23.80 -8.46
N ASN A 16 -16.74 24.60 -8.31
CA ASN A 16 -15.46 24.06 -7.91
C ASN A 16 -15.52 23.77 -6.42
N PHE A 17 -16.26 22.75 -6.02
CA PHE A 17 -15.99 22.09 -4.76
C PHE A 17 -14.56 21.58 -4.86
N ALA A 18 -13.64 22.27 -4.22
CA ALA A 18 -12.35 21.71 -3.89
C ALA A 18 -12.66 20.41 -3.14
N ASN A 19 -12.49 19.27 -3.78
CA ASN A 19 -12.39 18.00 -3.09
C ASN A 19 -11.19 18.15 -2.17
N SER A 20 -11.45 18.56 -0.94
CA SER A 20 -10.48 18.54 0.12
C SER A 20 -10.15 17.07 0.34
N GLU A 21 -9.04 16.61 -0.24
CA GLU A 21 -8.53 15.28 0.08
C GLU A 21 -8.45 15.15 1.60
N SER A 22 -9.16 14.18 2.13
CA SER A 22 -9.12 13.91 3.56
C SER A 22 -7.68 13.55 3.93
N ARG A 23 -7.06 14.32 4.83
CA ARG A 23 -5.72 14.03 5.35
C ARG A 23 -5.73 12.92 6.40
N PHE A 24 -6.91 12.38 6.69
CA PHE A 24 -7.09 11.31 7.66
C PHE A 24 -7.20 9.99 6.92
N GLY A 25 -6.53 8.97 7.44
CA GLY A 25 -6.53 7.62 6.90
C GLY A 25 -6.89 6.59 7.95
N GLU A 26 -7.27 5.42 7.51
CA GLU A 26 -7.56 4.26 8.36
C GLU A 26 -6.47 3.20 8.25
N LEU A 27 -6.16 2.59 9.39
CA LEU A 27 -5.37 1.37 9.44
C LEU A 27 -6.29 0.20 9.07
N THR A 28 -6.04 -0.43 7.94
CA THR A 28 -6.86 -1.54 7.45
C THR A 28 -6.14 -2.88 7.65
N GLU A 29 -6.87 -3.93 8.05
CA GLU A 29 -6.33 -5.28 8.12
C GLU A 29 -6.57 -6.02 6.80
N MET A 30 -5.53 -6.70 6.28
CA MET A 30 -5.58 -7.46 5.03
C MET A 30 -6.57 -8.62 5.00
N ARG A 31 -7.03 -9.09 6.16
CA ARG A 31 -7.81 -10.33 6.27
C ARG A 31 -9.30 -10.11 6.09
N ASP A 32 -9.73 -8.88 6.07
CA ASP A 32 -11.13 -8.57 5.87
C ASP A 32 -11.35 -8.24 4.39
N GLU A 33 -12.16 -9.03 3.70
CA GLU A 33 -12.76 -8.67 2.41
C GLU A 33 -13.56 -7.36 2.51
N LYS A 34 -13.65 -6.84 3.72
CA LYS A 34 -14.21 -5.56 4.11
C LYS A 34 -13.10 -4.56 4.41
N MET A 35 -12.21 -4.31 3.46
CA MET A 35 -11.35 -3.14 3.50
C MET A 35 -12.21 -1.89 3.32
N ARG A 36 -12.91 -1.53 4.38
CA ARG A 36 -13.87 -0.44 4.38
C ARG A 36 -13.23 0.84 4.90
N GLY A 37 -12.28 1.37 4.14
CA GLY A 37 -12.10 2.81 4.21
C GLY A 37 -13.30 3.48 3.54
N LYS A 38 -13.68 4.66 4.00
CA LYS A 38 -14.68 5.48 3.31
C LYS A 38 -14.11 5.95 1.98
N ASP A 39 -15.00 6.20 1.02
CA ASP A 39 -14.64 6.79 -0.27
C ASP A 39 -13.77 8.06 -0.09
N GLY A 40 -12.70 8.16 -0.86
CA GLY A 40 -11.77 9.29 -0.83
C GLY A 40 -10.81 9.34 0.36
N GLN A 41 -10.69 8.29 1.16
CA GLN A 41 -9.77 8.24 2.30
C GLN A 41 -8.43 7.60 1.98
N TRP A 42 -7.42 7.96 2.80
CA TRP A 42 -6.16 7.24 2.85
C TRP A 42 -6.34 5.93 3.59
N VAL A 43 -5.82 4.85 3.02
CA VAL A 43 -5.80 3.52 3.64
C VAL A 43 -4.38 3.03 3.81
N ARG A 44 -4.08 2.51 4.99
CA ARG A 44 -2.78 1.91 5.31
C ARG A 44 -2.97 0.43 5.66
N PRO A 45 -2.72 -0.48 4.72
CA PRO A 45 -2.77 -1.91 5.01
C PRO A 45 -1.64 -2.31 5.97
N HIS A 46 -1.97 -3.01 7.06
CA HIS A 46 -0.99 -3.49 8.03
C HIS A 46 -1.39 -4.85 8.61
N PRO A 47 -0.52 -5.89 8.46
CA PRO A 47 0.77 -5.94 7.75
C PRO A 47 0.59 -5.97 6.25
N GLY A 48 0.07 -5.39 5.48
CA GLY A 48 -0.28 -5.23 4.08
C GLY A 48 0.33 -6.21 3.07
N PRO A 49 -0.13 -6.15 1.82
CA PRO A 49 0.38 -6.98 0.73
C PRO A 49 1.77 -6.56 0.27
N PHE A 50 2.25 -5.38 0.66
CA PHE A 50 3.52 -4.79 0.20
C PHE A 50 4.75 -5.32 0.95
N ILE A 51 4.67 -6.55 1.47
CA ILE A 51 5.78 -7.22 2.14
C ILE A 51 6.66 -7.90 1.09
N TRP A 52 7.96 -7.60 1.07
CA TRP A 52 8.88 -8.19 0.11
C TRP A 52 8.76 -9.71 0.02
N ASN A 53 8.72 -10.41 1.15
CA ASN A 53 8.57 -11.87 1.18
C ASN A 53 7.26 -12.40 0.57
N HIS A 54 6.21 -11.60 0.54
CA HIS A 54 4.93 -12.02 -0.09
C HIS A 54 4.99 -11.90 -1.60
N ILE A 55 5.66 -10.86 -2.08
CA ILE A 55 5.78 -10.55 -3.51
C ILE A 55 6.88 -11.38 -4.16
N GLU A 56 8.02 -11.53 -3.49
CA GLU A 56 9.19 -12.26 -4.01
C GLU A 56 9.59 -13.37 -3.03
N LYS A 57 8.92 -14.52 -3.13
CA LYS A 57 9.16 -15.70 -2.28
C LYS A 57 10.48 -16.38 -2.61
N GLU A 58 10.92 -16.28 -3.86
CA GLU A 58 12.18 -16.76 -4.39
C GLU A 58 12.84 -15.65 -5.22
N LYS A 59 14.15 -15.54 -5.20
CA LYS A 59 14.88 -14.50 -5.91
C LYS A 59 14.50 -14.42 -7.39
N GLY A 60 14.05 -13.25 -7.82
CA GLY A 60 13.64 -12.97 -9.19
C GLY A 60 12.24 -13.46 -9.59
N LYS A 61 11.52 -14.17 -8.69
CA LYS A 61 10.16 -14.66 -8.95
C LYS A 61 9.15 -13.79 -8.22
N PHE A 62 8.52 -12.89 -8.95
CA PHE A 62 7.56 -11.93 -8.42
C PHE A 62 6.11 -12.41 -8.61
N THR A 63 5.31 -12.31 -7.56
CA THR A 63 3.88 -12.65 -7.53
C THR A 63 3.11 -11.42 -7.06
N TRP A 64 2.31 -10.83 -7.93
CA TRP A 64 1.65 -9.55 -7.69
C TRP A 64 0.15 -9.66 -7.37
N GLU A 65 -0.44 -10.85 -7.50
CA GLU A 65 -1.88 -11.07 -7.42
C GLU A 65 -2.56 -10.46 -6.18
N GLU A 66 -1.95 -10.59 -5.01
CA GLU A 66 -2.51 -10.04 -3.77
C GLU A 66 -2.42 -8.51 -3.74
N VAL A 67 -1.32 -7.96 -4.24
CA VAL A 67 -1.12 -6.50 -4.32
C VAL A 67 -2.06 -5.92 -5.37
N ASP A 68 -2.16 -6.55 -6.54
CA ASP A 68 -3.03 -6.11 -7.63
C ASP A 68 -4.50 -6.03 -7.16
N LYS A 69 -4.99 -7.07 -6.50
CA LYS A 69 -6.36 -7.07 -5.94
C LYS A 69 -6.58 -5.90 -4.98
N TYR A 70 -5.59 -5.63 -4.13
CA TYR A 70 -5.68 -4.54 -3.18
C TYR A 70 -5.70 -3.18 -3.87
N VAL A 71 -4.83 -2.98 -4.87
CA VAL A 71 -4.75 -1.72 -5.63
C VAL A 71 -6.02 -1.47 -6.42
N VAL A 72 -6.53 -2.50 -7.12
CA VAL A 72 -7.80 -2.40 -7.85
C VAL A 72 -8.95 -2.02 -6.93
N TYR A 73 -9.07 -2.69 -5.78
CA TYR A 73 -10.10 -2.35 -4.80
C TYR A 73 -9.99 -0.89 -4.32
N ALA A 74 -8.78 -0.43 -4.02
CA ALA A 74 -8.57 0.95 -3.58
C ALA A 74 -8.95 1.96 -4.68
N GLN A 75 -8.62 1.68 -5.94
CA GLN A 75 -8.99 2.49 -7.08
C GLN A 75 -10.52 2.56 -7.28
N GLU A 76 -11.21 1.42 -7.18
CA GLU A 76 -12.68 1.34 -7.29
C GLU A 76 -13.40 2.12 -6.18
N ASN A 77 -12.75 2.33 -5.05
CA ASN A 77 -13.29 3.05 -3.90
C ASN A 77 -12.66 4.45 -3.71
N ASN A 78 -11.99 4.99 -4.72
CA ASN A 78 -11.30 6.28 -4.68
C ASN A 78 -10.35 6.44 -3.47
N GLN A 79 -9.70 5.36 -3.05
CA GLN A 79 -8.81 5.37 -1.89
C GLN A 79 -7.36 5.60 -2.30
N THR A 80 -6.62 6.33 -1.46
CA THR A 80 -5.17 6.50 -1.61
C THR A 80 -4.45 5.53 -0.66
N ILE A 81 -3.53 4.74 -1.19
CA ILE A 81 -2.81 3.73 -0.42
C ILE A 81 -1.52 4.33 0.16
N LEU A 82 -1.37 4.25 1.49
CA LEU A 82 -0.09 4.42 2.17
C LEU A 82 0.56 3.04 2.37
N ALA A 83 1.35 2.60 1.40
CA ALA A 83 1.96 1.29 1.42
C ALA A 83 2.98 1.14 2.56
N THR A 84 2.82 0.09 3.39
CA THR A 84 3.81 -0.29 4.40
C THR A 84 4.70 -1.39 3.84
N ILE A 85 5.93 -1.03 3.46
CA ILE A 85 6.88 -1.96 2.85
C ILE A 85 7.75 -2.58 3.94
N TRP A 86 7.72 -3.91 4.06
CA TRP A 86 8.61 -4.64 4.96
C TRP A 86 9.85 -5.11 4.20
N PRO A 87 11.05 -4.71 4.65
CA PRO A 87 12.28 -4.82 3.87
C PRO A 87 12.99 -6.17 4.04
N HIS A 88 12.26 -7.28 4.13
CA HIS A 88 12.86 -8.60 4.29
C HIS A 88 12.10 -9.68 3.54
N ALA A 89 12.86 -10.59 2.93
CA ALA A 89 12.38 -11.82 2.34
C ALA A 89 13.11 -13.02 2.96
N ASN A 90 12.43 -14.15 3.08
CA ASN A 90 13.00 -15.33 3.74
C ASN A 90 14.23 -15.88 3.00
N TRP A 91 14.20 -15.89 1.68
CA TRP A 91 15.30 -16.37 0.85
C TRP A 91 16.55 -15.51 1.04
N GLU A 92 16.37 -14.21 1.09
CA GLU A 92 17.40 -13.20 1.23
C GLU A 92 18.03 -13.27 2.63
N GLN A 93 17.23 -13.34 3.70
CA GLN A 93 17.71 -13.45 5.07
C GLN A 93 18.46 -14.77 5.34
N LYS A 94 18.07 -15.86 4.66
CA LYS A 94 18.80 -17.13 4.70
C LYS A 94 20.18 -17.03 4.01
N SER A 95 20.30 -16.25 2.94
CA SER A 95 21.53 -16.12 2.18
C SER A 95 22.69 -15.61 3.03
N CYS A 96 22.44 -14.71 3.97
CA CYS A 96 23.44 -14.20 4.90
C CYS A 96 23.37 -14.82 6.31
N LYS A 97 22.76 -16.00 6.43
CA LYS A 97 22.69 -16.80 7.67
C LYS A 97 22.06 -16.05 8.85
N ARG A 98 21.11 -15.15 8.59
CA ARG A 98 20.41 -14.43 9.66
C ARG A 98 19.65 -15.39 10.57
N LYS A 99 19.75 -15.17 11.86
CA LYS A 99 18.94 -15.90 12.85
C LYS A 99 17.51 -15.35 12.84
N LYS A 100 16.53 -16.24 12.94
CA LYS A 100 15.14 -15.84 13.12
C LYS A 100 14.98 -15.14 14.47
N ALA A 101 14.43 -13.94 14.48
CA ALA A 101 14.08 -13.26 15.71
C ALA A 101 12.89 -13.97 16.38
N ARG A 102 12.93 -14.08 17.73
CA ARG A 102 11.75 -14.48 18.49
C ARG A 102 10.80 -13.28 18.56
N SER A 103 9.55 -13.51 18.18
CA SER A 103 8.54 -12.49 18.40
C SER A 103 8.31 -12.28 19.90
N PRO A 104 8.13 -11.03 20.35
CA PRO A 104 7.71 -10.75 21.73
C PRO A 104 6.33 -11.34 22.07
N PHE A 105 5.54 -11.71 21.06
CA PHE A 105 4.20 -12.30 21.22
C PHE A 105 4.17 -13.83 21.22
N GLY A 106 5.31 -14.50 21.48
CA GLY A 106 5.41 -15.94 21.70
C GLY A 106 6.02 -16.73 20.53
N LYS A 107 6.16 -18.05 20.75
CA LYS A 107 6.88 -18.98 19.86
C LYS A 107 6.32 -19.09 18.43
N ARG A 108 5.11 -18.60 18.18
CA ARG A 108 4.40 -18.76 16.91
C ARG A 108 4.91 -17.89 15.76
N PHE A 109 5.73 -16.89 16.06
CA PHE A 109 6.17 -15.89 15.08
C PHE A 109 7.68 -15.74 15.03
N THR A 110 8.39 -16.84 14.76
CA THR A 110 9.80 -16.71 14.39
C THR A 110 9.91 -16.20 12.97
N LYS A 111 10.17 -14.92 12.80
CA LYS A 111 10.33 -14.28 11.50
C LYS A 111 11.72 -13.69 11.35
N TYR A 112 12.18 -13.60 10.12
CA TYR A 112 13.32 -12.76 9.79
C TYR A 112 12.84 -11.30 9.81
N LEU A 113 13.39 -10.49 10.69
CA LEU A 113 13.01 -9.08 10.88
C LEU A 113 14.23 -8.15 10.80
N SER A 114 15.31 -8.62 10.21
CA SER A 114 16.53 -7.85 10.08
C SER A 114 16.51 -6.98 8.82
N LYS A 115 17.38 -5.96 8.82
CA LYS A 115 17.66 -5.21 7.59
C LYS A 115 18.06 -6.14 6.45
N PRO A 116 17.88 -5.74 5.19
CA PRO A 116 18.33 -6.52 4.03
C PRO A 116 19.80 -6.92 4.14
N CYS A 117 20.11 -8.13 3.72
CA CYS A 117 21.50 -8.60 3.58
C CYS A 117 22.14 -7.98 2.32
N SER A 118 21.36 -7.86 1.25
CA SER A 118 21.72 -7.23 -0.01
C SER A 118 20.82 -5.99 -0.23
N MET A 119 21.44 -4.82 -0.18
CA MET A 119 20.72 -3.57 -0.51
C MET A 119 20.41 -3.47 -2.00
N ASP A 120 21.19 -4.11 -2.86
CA ASP A 120 20.94 -4.13 -4.31
C ASP A 120 19.70 -4.97 -4.65
N ASP A 121 19.55 -6.14 -4.02
CA ASP A 121 18.35 -6.96 -4.17
C ASP A 121 17.10 -6.22 -3.66
N TYR A 122 17.21 -5.55 -2.52
CA TYR A 122 16.11 -4.75 -1.98
C TYR A 122 15.76 -3.56 -2.88
N LYS A 123 16.78 -2.87 -3.41
CA LYS A 123 16.57 -1.78 -4.39
C LYS A 123 15.88 -2.30 -5.64
N THR A 124 16.29 -3.46 -6.15
CA THR A 124 15.66 -4.10 -7.32
C THR A 124 14.19 -4.40 -7.06
N PHE A 125 13.86 -4.94 -5.89
CA PHE A 125 12.48 -5.15 -5.47
C PHE A 125 11.68 -3.85 -5.44
N LEU A 126 12.24 -2.79 -4.80
CA LEU A 126 11.56 -1.49 -4.72
C LEU A 126 11.30 -0.88 -6.09
N LEU A 127 12.28 -0.92 -7.00
CA LEU A 127 12.11 -0.41 -8.35
C LEU A 127 10.99 -1.15 -9.08
N LYS A 128 10.94 -2.49 -8.99
CA LYS A 128 9.86 -3.27 -9.60
C LYS A 128 8.48 -2.98 -9.00
N LEU A 129 8.44 -2.69 -7.70
CA LEU A 129 7.19 -2.31 -7.03
C LEU A 129 6.70 -0.94 -7.52
N VAL A 130 7.61 0.05 -7.62
CA VAL A 130 7.27 1.41 -8.06
C VAL A 130 6.95 1.46 -9.57
N ASP A 131 7.65 0.68 -10.39
CA ASP A 131 7.37 0.61 -11.84
C ASP A 131 6.00 -0.01 -12.17
N ARG A 132 5.46 -0.79 -11.20
CA ARG A 132 4.16 -1.44 -11.41
C ARG A 132 2.98 -0.55 -11.03
N TYR A 133 3.11 0.32 -10.03
CA TYR A 133 2.04 1.12 -9.44
C TYR A 133 2.37 2.60 -9.37
#